data_3359874c63d01a88db21f5ba6c028deb
#
_entry.id   3359874c63d01a88db21f5ba6c028deb
#
_cell.length_a   1.000
_cell.length_b   1.000
_cell.length_c   1.000
_cell.angle_alpha   90.00
_cell.angle_beta   90.00
_cell.angle_gamma   90.00
#
_symmetry.space_group_name_H-M   'P 1'
#
loop_
_entity.id
_entity.type
_entity.pdbx_description
1 polymer ?
#
loop_
_entity_poly.entity_id
_entity_poly.type
_entity_poly.pdbx_seq_one_letter_code
_entity_poly.pdbx_strand_id
1 'polypeptide(L)'
;MKESNLRHAPLAGVAPNTLYRIMALRVAVFVHEQKIVDEAELDGADLLPTTELFWIQDDHGEVLATLRVLVDDTVHIGRVATAAHARGSGYAGELVDAALTAYPGVVEISAQAHLEKWYERFGFVRVGEQYLEAGIPHVKMLTRDAEPR
;
A
#
# COMPACT_ATOMS: atom_id res chain seq x y z
N MET A 1 -12.40 -22.10 8.94
CA MET A 1 -12.15 -20.71 8.55
C MET A 1 -10.64 -20.48 8.61
N LYS A 2 -10.05 -20.05 7.51
CA LYS A 2 -8.62 -19.75 7.53
C LYS A 2 -8.35 -18.50 8.33
N GLU A 3 -7.34 -18.54 9.18
CA GLU A 3 -6.86 -17.34 9.81
C GLU A 3 -6.26 -16.44 8.73
N SER A 4 -6.42 -15.15 8.90
CA SER A 4 -5.81 -14.17 8.01
C SER A 4 -4.29 -14.24 8.14
N ASN A 5 -3.60 -14.35 7.01
CA ASN A 5 -2.15 -14.28 6.96
C ASN A 5 -1.66 -12.83 6.78
N LEU A 6 -2.50 -11.88 7.17
CA LEU A 6 -2.16 -10.46 7.14
C LEU A 6 -1.31 -10.10 8.34
N ARG A 7 -0.20 -9.42 8.10
CA ARG A 7 0.74 -9.01 9.12
C ARG A 7 1.19 -7.58 8.88
N HIS A 8 1.71 -6.93 9.92
CA HIS A 8 2.27 -5.60 9.77
C HIS A 8 3.37 -5.39 10.81
N ALA A 9 4.37 -4.61 10.45
CA ALA A 9 5.48 -4.27 11.32
C ALA A 9 6.32 -3.15 10.70
N PRO A 10 7.07 -2.38 11.51
CA PRO A 10 8.13 -1.55 10.95
C PRO A 10 9.20 -2.46 10.34
N LEU A 11 10.02 -1.91 9.46
CA LEU A 11 11.02 -2.68 8.72
C LEU A 11 11.87 -3.57 9.65
N ALA A 12 12.31 -3.03 10.78
CA ALA A 12 13.13 -3.77 11.73
C ALA A 12 12.41 -4.95 12.37
N GLY A 13 11.09 -4.98 12.33
CA GLY A 13 10.28 -6.06 12.86
C GLY A 13 9.91 -7.13 11.84
N VAL A 14 10.36 -6.99 10.59
CA VAL A 14 10.07 -7.96 9.53
C VAL A 14 11.24 -8.94 9.40
N ALA A 15 10.94 -10.25 9.38
CA ALA A 15 11.98 -11.26 9.20
C ALA A 15 12.69 -11.04 7.84
N PRO A 16 14.00 -11.27 7.76
CA PRO A 16 14.77 -10.97 6.55
C PRO A 16 14.22 -11.61 5.28
N ASN A 17 13.82 -12.87 5.32
CA ASN A 17 13.28 -13.53 4.13
C ASN A 17 11.96 -12.90 3.69
N THR A 18 11.09 -12.55 4.63
CA THR A 18 9.83 -11.89 4.33
C THR A 18 10.07 -10.51 3.76
N LEU A 19 10.99 -9.75 4.36
CA LEU A 19 11.34 -8.42 3.86
C LEU A 19 11.86 -8.48 2.43
N TYR A 20 12.74 -9.43 2.14
CA TYR A 20 13.23 -9.64 0.78
C TYR A 20 12.07 -9.85 -0.19
N ARG A 21 11.12 -10.69 0.18
CA ARG A 21 9.96 -11.02 -0.68
C ARG A 21 9.01 -9.83 -0.85
N ILE A 22 8.82 -9.01 0.19
CA ILE A 22 8.05 -7.78 0.08
C ILE A 22 8.70 -6.84 -0.96
N MET A 23 10.01 -6.64 -0.85
CA MET A 23 10.73 -5.76 -1.77
C MET A 23 10.74 -6.33 -3.18
N ALA A 24 10.91 -7.64 -3.33
CA ALA A 24 10.87 -8.29 -4.64
C ALA A 24 9.50 -8.12 -5.32
N LEU A 25 8.41 -8.21 -4.55
CA LEU A 25 7.08 -7.99 -5.10
C LEU A 25 6.91 -6.55 -5.59
N ARG A 26 7.36 -5.58 -4.80
CA ARG A 26 7.29 -4.16 -5.19
C ARG A 26 8.08 -3.90 -6.47
N VAL A 27 9.28 -4.46 -6.58
CA VAL A 27 10.10 -4.32 -7.79
C VAL A 27 9.40 -4.98 -8.98
N ALA A 28 8.85 -6.17 -8.80
CA ALA A 28 8.14 -6.88 -9.88
C ALA A 28 6.97 -6.06 -10.42
N VAL A 29 6.20 -5.42 -9.55
CA VAL A 29 5.02 -4.65 -9.94
C VAL A 29 5.41 -3.28 -10.49
N PHE A 30 6.19 -2.51 -9.75
CA PHE A 30 6.42 -1.10 -10.11
C PHE A 30 7.53 -0.92 -11.13
N VAL A 31 8.59 -1.71 -11.07
CA VAL A 31 9.72 -1.59 -12.00
C VAL A 31 9.53 -2.45 -13.24
N HIS A 32 9.26 -3.74 -13.06
CA HIS A 32 9.19 -4.65 -14.21
C HIS A 32 7.86 -4.57 -14.94
N GLU A 33 6.75 -4.53 -14.25
CA GLU A 33 5.43 -4.50 -14.88
C GLU A 33 5.05 -3.08 -15.32
N GLN A 34 5.12 -2.10 -14.42
CA GLN A 34 4.70 -0.72 -14.70
C GLN A 34 5.80 0.14 -15.32
N LYS A 35 7.02 -0.36 -15.40
CA LYS A 35 8.15 0.32 -16.05
C LYS A 35 8.51 1.67 -15.41
N ILE A 36 8.32 1.81 -14.10
CA ILE A 36 8.73 3.01 -13.38
C ILE A 36 10.23 2.89 -13.10
N VAL A 37 11.03 3.54 -13.93
CA VAL A 37 12.50 3.42 -13.86
C VAL A 37 13.19 4.74 -13.54
N ASP A 38 12.47 5.87 -13.59
CA ASP A 38 13.02 7.19 -13.34
C ASP A 38 13.01 7.57 -11.86
N GLU A 39 12.31 6.78 -11.04
CA GLU A 39 12.24 6.98 -9.60
C GLU A 39 12.68 5.72 -8.90
N ALA A 40 13.39 5.85 -7.79
CA ALA A 40 13.85 4.71 -7.02
C ALA A 40 12.67 4.03 -6.31
N GLU A 41 12.47 2.74 -6.58
CA GLU A 41 11.47 1.97 -5.84
C GLU A 41 11.85 1.89 -4.36
N LEU A 42 13.12 1.60 -4.08
CA LEU A 42 13.65 1.60 -2.73
C LEU A 42 14.18 3.03 -2.47
N ASP A 43 13.34 3.84 -1.88
CA ASP A 43 13.56 5.29 -1.75
C ASP A 43 14.05 5.72 -0.37
N GLY A 44 14.32 4.76 0.52
CA GLY A 44 14.78 5.04 1.88
C GLY A 44 13.65 5.28 2.87
N ALA A 45 12.42 5.55 2.42
CA ALA A 45 11.31 5.82 3.34
C ALA A 45 10.94 4.61 4.19
N ASP A 46 11.22 3.41 3.72
CA ASP A 46 10.98 2.18 4.48
C ASP A 46 11.85 2.09 5.73
N LEU A 47 12.96 2.81 5.76
CA LEU A 47 13.89 2.79 6.89
C LEU A 47 13.45 3.69 8.05
N LEU A 48 12.48 4.58 7.83
CA LEU A 48 12.01 5.48 8.87
C LEU A 48 11.32 4.70 9.98
N PRO A 49 11.60 5.00 11.27
CA PRO A 49 10.99 4.24 12.38
C PRO A 49 9.48 4.28 12.41
N THR A 50 8.86 5.32 11.83
CA THR A 50 7.41 5.49 11.80
C THR A 50 6.75 4.80 10.61
N THR A 51 7.52 4.30 9.64
CA THR A 51 6.98 3.59 8.48
C THR A 51 6.58 2.19 8.90
N GLU A 52 5.38 1.77 8.48
CA GLU A 52 4.89 0.42 8.76
C GLU A 52 4.60 -0.29 7.45
N LEU A 53 5.08 -1.53 7.35
CA LEU A 53 4.82 -2.40 6.20
C LEU A 53 3.66 -3.32 6.57
N PHE A 54 2.72 -3.48 5.63
CA PHE A 54 1.61 -4.42 5.73
C PHE A 54 1.75 -5.42 4.59
N TRP A 55 1.49 -6.69 4.86
CA TRP A 55 1.56 -7.71 3.82
C TRP A 55 0.66 -8.90 4.14
N ILE A 56 0.35 -9.64 3.10
CA ILE A 56 -0.35 -10.93 3.20
C ILE A 56 0.58 -11.98 2.61
N GLN A 57 0.80 -13.05 3.34
CA GLN A 57 1.62 -14.16 2.88
C GLN A 57 0.80 -15.44 2.86
N ASP A 58 1.21 -16.40 2.02
CA ASP A 58 0.58 -17.71 2.00
C ASP A 58 1.23 -18.63 3.04
N ASP A 59 0.79 -19.89 3.07
CA ASP A 59 1.28 -20.87 4.05
C ASP A 59 2.74 -21.25 3.83
N HIS A 60 3.30 -20.92 2.66
CA HIS A 60 4.70 -21.16 2.33
C HIS A 60 5.58 -19.93 2.53
N GLY A 61 5.00 -18.85 3.02
CA GLY A 61 5.72 -17.61 3.25
C GLY A 61 5.88 -16.72 2.02
N GLU A 62 5.24 -17.06 0.90
CA GLU A 62 5.27 -16.21 -0.27
C GLU A 62 4.40 -14.98 -0.04
N VAL A 63 4.91 -13.78 -0.35
CA VAL A 63 4.17 -12.54 -0.17
C VAL A 63 3.26 -12.33 -1.38
N LEU A 64 1.95 -12.28 -1.11
CA LEU A 64 0.93 -12.17 -2.15
C LEU A 64 0.54 -10.73 -2.42
N ALA A 65 0.59 -9.88 -1.41
CA ALA A 65 0.24 -8.46 -1.53
C ALA A 65 0.92 -7.67 -0.42
N THR A 66 1.13 -6.39 -0.67
CA THR A 66 1.76 -5.51 0.32
C THR A 66 1.31 -4.07 0.13
N LEU A 67 1.45 -3.26 1.18
CA LEU A 67 1.40 -1.80 1.11
C LEU A 67 2.30 -1.26 2.21
N ARG A 68 2.63 0.02 2.13
CA ARG A 68 3.34 0.68 3.22
C ARG A 68 2.55 1.90 3.69
N VAL A 69 2.71 2.21 4.98
CA VAL A 69 2.14 3.41 5.59
C VAL A 69 3.28 4.31 6.01
N LEU A 70 3.30 5.52 5.47
CA LEU A 70 4.25 6.55 5.87
C LEU A 70 3.55 7.50 6.82
N VAL A 71 4.19 7.81 7.93
CA VAL A 71 3.63 8.70 8.94
C VAL A 71 4.57 9.89 9.14
N ASP A 72 4.11 11.05 8.74
CA ASP A 72 4.76 12.34 9.04
C ASP A 72 3.67 13.25 9.60
N ASP A 73 3.46 14.45 9.06
CA ASP A 73 2.34 15.30 9.48
C ASP A 73 0.99 14.70 9.11
N THR A 74 0.97 13.83 8.11
CA THR A 74 -0.21 13.09 7.67
C THR A 74 0.13 11.61 7.55
N VAL A 75 -0.90 10.77 7.48
CA VAL A 75 -0.73 9.33 7.26
C VAL A 75 -0.96 9.05 5.78
N HIS A 76 0.02 8.42 5.13
CA HIS A 76 -0.04 8.11 3.70
C HIS A 76 0.04 6.61 3.48
N ILE A 77 -0.87 6.08 2.68
CA ILE A 77 -0.76 4.72 2.16
C ILE A 77 -0.11 4.79 0.78
N GLY A 78 0.87 3.93 0.54
CA GLY A 78 1.52 3.84 -0.76
C GLY A 78 2.07 2.45 -1.03
N ARG A 79 2.65 2.28 -2.20
CA ARG A 79 3.27 1.01 -2.63
C ARG A 79 2.31 -0.16 -2.51
N VAL A 80 1.04 0.03 -2.88
CA VAL A 80 0.04 -1.03 -2.88
C VAL A 80 0.31 -1.94 -4.07
N ALA A 81 0.66 -3.19 -3.82
CA ALA A 81 1.04 -4.12 -4.87
C ALA A 81 0.50 -5.51 -4.58
N THR A 82 0.02 -6.19 -5.63
CA THR A 82 -0.45 -7.57 -5.54
C THR A 82 0.28 -8.40 -6.59
N ALA A 83 0.78 -9.57 -6.19
CA ALA A 83 1.43 -10.49 -7.11
C ALA A 83 0.45 -10.86 -8.23
N ALA A 84 0.96 -10.93 -9.47
CA ALA A 84 0.11 -11.15 -10.64
C ALA A 84 -0.79 -12.38 -10.49
N HIS A 85 -0.25 -13.48 -9.96
CA HIS A 85 -1.02 -14.73 -9.80
C HIS A 85 -2.02 -14.68 -8.66
N ALA A 86 -1.99 -13.65 -7.81
CA ALA A 86 -2.86 -13.53 -6.66
C ALA A 86 -3.94 -12.43 -6.82
N ARG A 87 -4.01 -11.80 -7.98
CA ARG A 87 -4.98 -10.74 -8.25
C ARG A 87 -6.39 -11.31 -8.35
N GLY A 88 -7.38 -10.48 -7.98
CA GLY A 88 -8.78 -10.87 -8.03
C GLY A 88 -9.27 -11.60 -6.78
N SER A 89 -8.43 -11.74 -5.75
CA SER A 89 -8.79 -12.41 -4.50
C SER A 89 -9.08 -11.44 -3.35
N GLY A 90 -8.99 -10.13 -3.59
CA GLY A 90 -9.32 -9.12 -2.58
C GLY A 90 -8.21 -8.81 -1.58
N TYR A 91 -7.00 -9.26 -1.81
CA TYR A 91 -5.90 -9.06 -0.85
C TYR A 91 -5.55 -7.59 -0.64
N ALA A 92 -5.48 -6.80 -1.72
CA ALA A 92 -5.19 -5.38 -1.58
C ALA A 92 -6.26 -4.67 -0.75
N GLY A 93 -7.53 -5.02 -0.94
CA GLY A 93 -8.63 -4.46 -0.15
C GLY A 93 -8.52 -4.82 1.32
N GLU A 94 -8.14 -6.06 1.64
CA GLU A 94 -7.92 -6.47 3.03
C GLU A 94 -6.79 -5.65 3.67
N LEU A 95 -5.73 -5.38 2.91
CA LEU A 95 -4.61 -4.57 3.40
C LEU A 95 -5.02 -3.12 3.65
N VAL A 96 -5.79 -2.53 2.73
CA VAL A 96 -6.27 -1.16 2.89
C VAL A 96 -7.17 -1.06 4.12
N ASP A 97 -8.10 -2.01 4.29
CA ASP A 97 -8.97 -2.04 5.48
C ASP A 97 -8.15 -2.15 6.76
N ALA A 98 -7.14 -3.01 6.79
CA ALA A 98 -6.30 -3.17 7.97
C ALA A 98 -5.52 -1.89 8.28
N ALA A 99 -5.00 -1.22 7.27
CA ALA A 99 -4.27 0.04 7.45
C ALA A 99 -5.20 1.13 7.98
N LEU A 100 -6.40 1.25 7.43
CA LEU A 100 -7.36 2.26 7.89
C LEU A 100 -7.83 1.99 9.32
N THR A 101 -7.90 0.72 9.71
CA THR A 101 -8.24 0.35 11.10
C THR A 101 -7.10 0.71 12.04
N ALA A 102 -5.86 0.48 11.63
CA ALA A 102 -4.67 0.79 12.44
C ALA A 102 -4.43 2.29 12.57
N TYR A 103 -4.84 3.07 11.59
CA TYR A 103 -4.64 4.52 11.53
C TYR A 103 -5.98 5.24 11.37
N PRO A 104 -6.80 5.29 12.45
CA PRO A 104 -8.06 6.03 12.38
C PRO A 104 -7.78 7.52 12.22
N GLY A 105 -8.61 8.22 11.49
CA GLY A 105 -8.40 9.63 11.16
C GLY A 105 -8.17 9.80 9.68
N VAL A 106 -7.64 10.95 9.28
CA VAL A 106 -7.44 11.24 7.87
C VAL A 106 -6.23 10.49 7.32
N VAL A 107 -6.44 9.71 6.26
CA VAL A 107 -5.39 9.01 5.54
C VAL A 107 -5.39 9.51 4.10
N GLU A 108 -4.21 9.77 3.58
CA GLU A 108 -4.01 10.26 2.22
C GLU A 108 -3.43 9.16 1.33
N ILE A 109 -3.85 9.14 0.07
CA ILE A 109 -3.19 8.34 -0.96
C ILE A 109 -3.01 9.18 -2.23
N SER A 110 -1.97 8.83 -3.00
CA SER A 110 -1.81 9.26 -4.38
C SER A 110 -2.18 8.05 -5.23
N ALA A 111 -3.41 8.02 -5.69
CA ALA A 111 -3.96 6.85 -6.39
C ALA A 111 -3.77 6.97 -7.89
N GLN A 112 -3.39 5.88 -8.56
CA GLN A 112 -3.43 5.86 -10.01
C GLN A 112 -4.88 6.15 -10.44
N ALA A 113 -5.05 7.05 -11.41
CA ALA A 113 -6.38 7.60 -11.73
C ALA A 113 -7.41 6.53 -12.09
N HIS A 114 -6.99 5.45 -12.75
CA HIS A 114 -7.92 4.37 -13.11
C HIS A 114 -8.43 3.56 -11.91
N LEU A 115 -7.83 3.75 -10.73
CA LEU A 115 -8.23 3.06 -9.50
C LEU A 115 -9.06 3.96 -8.57
N GLU A 116 -9.40 5.17 -8.99
CA GLU A 116 -10.13 6.12 -8.16
C GLU A 116 -11.40 5.50 -7.57
N LYS A 117 -12.23 4.88 -8.40
CA LYS A 117 -13.48 4.25 -7.94
C LYS A 117 -13.23 3.11 -6.97
N TRP A 118 -12.17 2.35 -7.18
CA TRP A 118 -11.84 1.26 -6.29
C TRP A 118 -11.50 1.78 -4.89
N TYR A 119 -10.76 2.88 -4.81
CA TYR A 119 -10.42 3.48 -3.52
C TYR A 119 -11.62 4.15 -2.85
N GLU A 120 -12.60 4.63 -3.63
CA GLU A 120 -13.82 5.21 -3.06
C GLU A 120 -14.58 4.22 -2.18
N ARG A 121 -14.46 2.93 -2.46
CA ARG A 121 -15.10 1.87 -1.67
C ARG A 121 -14.62 1.85 -0.21
N PHE A 122 -13.44 2.41 0.06
CA PHE A 122 -12.86 2.45 1.41
C PHE A 122 -13.07 3.80 2.09
N GLY A 123 -13.82 4.69 1.47
CA GLY A 123 -14.11 6.01 2.03
C GLY A 123 -13.17 7.12 1.56
N PHE A 124 -12.29 6.83 0.60
CA PHE A 124 -11.45 7.86 0.02
C PHE A 124 -12.24 8.75 -0.93
N VAL A 125 -11.96 10.06 -0.89
CA VAL A 125 -12.59 11.05 -1.74
C VAL A 125 -11.50 11.86 -2.42
N ARG A 126 -11.65 12.04 -3.73
CA ARG A 126 -10.68 12.79 -4.52
C ARG A 126 -10.63 14.26 -4.09
N VAL A 127 -9.42 14.80 -4.02
CA VAL A 127 -9.15 16.20 -3.71
C VAL A 127 -8.27 16.79 -4.80
N GLY A 128 -8.79 17.77 -5.54
CA GLY A 128 -8.01 18.44 -6.58
C GLY A 128 -8.06 17.77 -7.94
N GLU A 129 -7.22 18.26 -8.82
CA GLU A 129 -7.17 17.79 -10.21
C GLU A 129 -6.20 16.63 -10.38
N GLN A 130 -6.39 15.88 -11.46
CA GLN A 130 -5.48 14.81 -11.86
C GLN A 130 -4.10 15.39 -12.16
N TYR A 131 -3.06 14.65 -11.82
CA TYR A 131 -1.66 15.05 -12.06
C TYR A 131 -0.86 13.82 -12.50
N LEU A 132 0.34 14.07 -13.02
CA LEU A 132 1.25 12.98 -13.40
C LEU A 132 2.22 12.70 -12.26
N GLU A 133 2.39 11.43 -11.94
CA GLU A 133 3.39 10.95 -11.00
C GLU A 133 4.06 9.74 -11.65
N ALA A 134 5.37 9.77 -11.79
CA ALA A 134 6.12 8.74 -12.51
C ALA A 134 5.59 8.52 -13.94
N GLY A 135 5.07 9.59 -14.57
CA GLY A 135 4.48 9.52 -15.91
C GLY A 135 3.11 8.89 -15.99
N ILE A 136 2.51 8.54 -14.86
CA ILE A 136 1.20 7.89 -14.80
C ILE A 136 0.18 8.86 -14.20
N PRO A 137 -1.03 8.98 -14.78
CA PRO A 137 -2.07 9.84 -14.20
C PRO A 137 -2.45 9.37 -12.79
N HIS A 138 -2.45 10.30 -11.85
CA HIS A 138 -2.78 10.06 -10.45
C HIS A 138 -3.81 11.09 -9.96
N VAL A 139 -4.50 10.74 -8.89
CA VAL A 139 -5.37 11.65 -8.15
C VAL A 139 -5.04 11.54 -6.66
N LYS A 140 -5.07 12.68 -5.98
CA LYS A 140 -4.93 12.72 -4.52
C LYS A 140 -6.28 12.40 -3.91
N MET A 141 -6.30 11.51 -2.94
CA MET A 141 -7.52 11.12 -2.25
C MET A 141 -7.30 11.13 -0.74
N LEU A 142 -8.32 11.51 0.00
CA LEU A 142 -8.32 11.54 1.46
C LEU A 142 -9.51 10.78 1.99
N THR A 143 -9.31 10.06 3.11
CA THR A 143 -10.45 9.57 3.87
C THR A 143 -11.05 10.75 4.64
N ARG A 144 -12.32 10.64 4.99
CA ARG A 144 -12.94 11.62 5.88
C ARG A 144 -12.42 11.41 7.30
N ASP A 145 -12.33 12.51 8.05
CA ASP A 145 -12.11 12.42 9.48
C ASP A 145 -13.12 11.44 10.06
N ALA A 146 -12.64 10.55 10.95
CA ALA A 146 -13.53 9.73 11.73
C ALA A 146 -14.30 10.66 12.66
N GLU A 147 -15.50 11.02 12.24
CA GLU A 147 -16.39 11.79 13.11
C GLU A 147 -16.63 10.97 14.37
N PRO A 148 -16.59 11.59 15.54
CA PRO A 148 -17.03 10.90 16.76
C PRO A 148 -18.47 10.46 16.54
N ARG A 149 -18.67 9.19 16.54
CA ARG A 149 -19.98 8.64 16.30
C ARG A 149 -20.73 8.39 17.58
#